data_855554a659b88b3f1eff49b52fb07f4a
#
_entry.id   855554a659b88b3f1eff49b52fb07f4a
#
_cell.length_a   1.000
_cell.length_b   1.000
_cell.length_c   1.000
_cell.angle_alpha   90.00
_cell.angle_beta   90.00
_cell.angle_gamma   90.00
#
_symmetry.space_group_name_H-M   'P 1'
#
loop_
_entity.id
_entity.type
_entity.pdbx_description
1 polymer ?
#
loop_
_entity_poly.entity_id
_entity_poly.type
_entity_poly.pdbx_seq_one_letter_code
_entity_poly.pdbx_strand_id
1 'polypeptide(L)'
;MQSKNHFLLIDFLKVFAALLIILHHLSNYGQLAEDARQFLPSVMTWLFEYGRYAVQIFLVMGGYLAAQSLTRARDIRNPRTALKLIFNRYLRLFAPYVVALLITILCAWVARFWVQDEFVGESETLGQFLAHLFFLQGILGLDSISAGAWYVAIDWQLYAVLAIMLGMFPGLRSLIWASTILIVASLLYFNRLSNYENYFIYFIGSYGLGILAQLAKNYADPIVNRLAKILIIIIGLVILVTSFNHLWIRNILAYFVAIALIIWGGRAYKDEKHAKMHNLVFSILWGSRRSYCAFLLHFSFILLANTLYIAWGMDQRHDGAMALAMIFLALVASWFAANYLYRLVEVPSRHFKL
;
A
#
# COMPACT_ATOMS: atom_id res chain seq x y z
N MET A 1 1.16 25.37 -18.25
CA MET A 1 1.44 24.28 -17.28
C MET A 1 0.70 24.58 -15.98
N GLN A 2 -0.41 23.90 -15.68
CA GLN A 2 -1.06 24.06 -14.38
C GLN A 2 -0.13 23.47 -13.32
N SER A 3 0.29 24.29 -12.36
CA SER A 3 1.07 23.83 -11.20
C SER A 3 0.21 22.78 -10.47
N LYS A 4 0.57 21.51 -10.57
CA LYS A 4 -0.07 20.47 -9.75
C LYS A 4 0.28 20.77 -8.30
N ASN A 5 -0.72 21.18 -7.51
CA ASN A 5 -0.55 21.32 -6.08
C ASN A 5 -0.05 19.98 -5.51
N HIS A 6 1.20 19.91 -5.11
CA HIS A 6 1.78 18.75 -4.45
C HIS A 6 1.51 18.87 -2.94
N PHE A 7 0.98 17.81 -2.36
CA PHE A 7 0.76 17.70 -0.91
C PHE A 7 1.95 16.97 -0.30
N LEU A 8 2.95 17.71 0.14
CA LEU A 8 4.25 17.19 0.57
C LEU A 8 4.13 16.05 1.61
N LEU A 9 3.20 16.16 2.57
CA LEU A 9 2.98 15.08 3.54
C LEU A 9 2.56 13.77 2.86
N ILE A 10 1.62 13.84 1.92
CA ILE A 10 1.12 12.65 1.21
C ILE A 10 2.24 12.03 0.37
N ASP A 11 3.04 12.87 -0.30
CA ASP A 11 4.17 12.41 -1.10
C ASP A 11 5.26 11.78 -0.23
N PHE A 12 5.57 12.38 0.93
CA PHE A 12 6.49 11.82 1.91
C PHE A 12 6.00 10.46 2.46
N LEU A 13 4.74 10.38 2.89
CA LEU A 13 4.17 9.14 3.43
C LEU A 13 4.19 7.99 2.41
N LYS A 14 3.99 8.28 1.11
CA LYS A 14 4.11 7.25 0.05
C LYS A 14 5.52 6.68 -0.05
N VAL A 15 6.53 7.56 -0.06
CA VAL A 15 7.94 7.13 -0.14
C VAL A 15 8.32 6.36 1.12
N PHE A 16 8.00 6.90 2.28
CA PHE A 16 8.33 6.31 3.56
C PHE A 16 7.69 4.91 3.72
N ALA A 17 6.39 4.79 3.42
CA ALA A 17 5.70 3.51 3.52
C ALA A 17 6.23 2.50 2.49
N ALA A 18 6.53 2.92 1.25
CA ALA A 18 7.11 2.03 0.25
C ALA A 18 8.50 1.53 0.68
N LEU A 19 9.36 2.41 1.17
CA LEU A 19 10.69 2.02 1.68
C LEU A 19 10.57 1.03 2.84
N LEU A 20 9.70 1.31 3.81
CA LEU A 20 9.55 0.49 5.00
C LEU A 20 8.99 -0.90 4.67
N ILE A 21 8.02 -1.01 3.77
CA ILE A 21 7.47 -2.32 3.35
C ILE A 21 8.49 -3.12 2.52
N ILE A 22 9.27 -2.47 1.66
CA ILE A 22 10.32 -3.15 0.89
C ILE A 22 11.40 -3.68 1.85
N LEU A 23 11.84 -2.87 2.82
CA LEU A 23 12.80 -3.29 3.84
C LEU A 23 12.24 -4.41 4.72
N HIS A 24 10.94 -4.39 5.07
CA HIS A 24 10.29 -5.49 5.76
C HIS A 24 10.43 -6.79 4.97
N HIS A 25 10.08 -6.78 3.69
CA HIS A 25 10.18 -8.00 2.87
C HIS A 25 11.64 -8.45 2.66
N LEU A 26 12.59 -7.53 2.51
CA LEU A 26 14.03 -7.84 2.48
C LEU A 26 14.56 -8.43 3.80
N SER A 27 13.90 -8.18 4.93
CA SER A 27 14.24 -8.76 6.23
C SER A 27 13.53 -10.08 6.53
N ASN A 28 12.63 -10.52 5.63
CA ASN A 28 11.74 -11.66 5.87
C ASN A 28 12.04 -12.88 5.01
N TYR A 29 12.58 -12.69 3.79
CA TYR A 29 12.64 -13.77 2.79
C TYR A 29 14.05 -14.25 2.53
N GLY A 30 14.24 -15.59 2.69
CA GLY A 30 15.39 -16.34 2.25
C GLY A 30 16.64 -16.23 3.14
N GLN A 31 17.66 -17.01 2.78
CA GLN A 31 18.94 -17.10 3.52
C GLN A 31 19.61 -15.73 3.67
N LEU A 32 19.46 -14.86 2.68
CA LEU A 32 19.97 -13.49 2.73
C LEU A 32 19.45 -12.71 3.95
N ALA A 33 18.16 -12.83 4.27
CA ALA A 33 17.55 -12.18 5.42
C ALA A 33 18.03 -12.78 6.74
N GLU A 34 18.24 -14.10 6.79
CA GLU A 34 18.72 -14.82 7.97
C GLU A 34 20.16 -14.43 8.33
N ASP A 35 21.06 -14.42 7.37
CA ASP A 35 22.46 -14.05 7.57
C ASP A 35 22.61 -12.56 7.92
N ALA A 36 21.85 -11.69 7.27
CA ALA A 36 21.79 -10.27 7.64
C ALA A 36 21.25 -10.06 9.06
N ARG A 37 20.31 -10.89 9.53
CA ARG A 37 19.77 -10.85 10.90
C ARG A 37 20.79 -11.26 11.94
N GLN A 38 21.64 -12.24 11.64
CA GLN A 38 22.75 -12.61 12.53
C GLN A 38 23.75 -11.47 12.68
N PHE A 39 24.01 -10.71 11.62
CA PHE A 39 24.97 -9.60 11.64
C PHE A 39 24.40 -8.33 12.28
N LEU A 40 23.13 -7.99 12.02
CA LEU A 40 22.46 -6.77 12.52
C LEU A 40 21.11 -7.12 13.16
N PRO A 41 21.09 -7.88 14.28
CA PRO A 41 19.88 -8.51 14.81
C PRO A 41 18.78 -7.52 15.19
N SER A 42 19.10 -6.45 15.89
CA SER A 42 18.10 -5.50 16.39
C SER A 42 17.32 -4.82 15.26
N VAL A 43 18.00 -4.40 14.18
CA VAL A 43 17.38 -3.70 13.06
C VAL A 43 16.57 -4.67 12.21
N MET A 44 17.14 -5.84 11.89
CA MET A 44 16.47 -6.83 11.04
C MET A 44 15.24 -7.41 11.76
N THR A 45 15.33 -7.69 13.05
CA THR A 45 14.16 -8.13 13.84
C THR A 45 13.09 -7.06 13.91
N TRP A 46 13.48 -5.80 14.14
CA TRP A 46 12.52 -4.69 14.13
C TRP A 46 11.81 -4.53 12.77
N LEU A 47 12.55 -4.61 11.65
CA LEU A 47 11.98 -4.56 10.32
C LEU A 47 11.04 -5.74 10.05
N PHE A 48 11.42 -6.94 10.49
CA PHE A 48 10.61 -8.15 10.37
C PHE A 48 9.28 -8.04 11.14
N GLU A 49 9.32 -7.59 12.39
CA GLU A 49 8.14 -7.54 13.25
C GLU A 49 7.21 -6.37 12.93
N TYR A 50 7.78 -5.18 12.71
CA TYR A 50 7.01 -3.93 12.64
C TYR A 50 6.94 -3.31 11.26
N GLY A 51 7.86 -3.62 10.35
CA GLY A 51 7.91 -3.01 9.02
C GLY A 51 6.63 -3.21 8.21
N ARG A 52 5.96 -4.37 8.37
CA ARG A 52 4.67 -4.68 7.72
C ARG A 52 3.55 -3.69 8.05
N TYR A 53 3.64 -2.99 9.19
CA TYR A 53 2.61 -2.02 9.57
C TYR A 53 2.61 -0.76 8.69
N ALA A 54 3.63 -0.57 7.84
CA ALA A 54 3.62 0.46 6.81
C ALA A 54 2.41 0.37 5.86
N VAL A 55 1.81 -0.81 5.72
CA VAL A 55 0.55 -1.00 4.96
C VAL A 55 -0.57 -0.12 5.51
N GLN A 56 -0.61 0.14 6.82
CA GLN A 56 -1.62 1.02 7.43
C GLN A 56 -1.53 2.45 6.89
N ILE A 57 -0.32 2.93 6.62
CA ILE A 57 -0.09 4.25 6.02
C ILE A 57 -0.72 4.30 4.63
N PHE A 58 -0.50 3.27 3.81
CA PHE A 58 -1.11 3.17 2.47
C PHE A 58 -2.63 3.10 2.54
N LEU A 59 -3.19 2.30 3.46
CA LEU A 59 -4.64 2.15 3.62
C LEU A 59 -5.30 3.49 4.00
N VAL A 60 -4.78 4.18 5.00
CA VAL A 60 -5.32 5.48 5.43
C VAL A 60 -5.20 6.52 4.31
N MET A 61 -4.06 6.59 3.64
CA MET A 61 -3.90 7.49 2.49
C MET A 61 -4.83 7.10 1.33
N GLY A 62 -4.99 5.80 1.07
CA GLY A 62 -5.92 5.27 0.06
C GLY A 62 -7.34 5.75 0.31
N GLY A 63 -7.84 5.58 1.53
CA GLY A 63 -9.16 6.06 1.95
C GLY A 63 -9.31 7.58 1.83
N TYR A 64 -8.31 8.35 2.27
CA TYR A 64 -8.31 9.80 2.16
C TYR A 64 -8.40 10.28 0.70
N LEU A 65 -7.56 9.73 -0.18
CA LEU A 65 -7.53 10.11 -1.60
C LEU A 65 -8.75 9.61 -2.38
N ALA A 66 -9.24 8.41 -2.05
CA ALA A 66 -10.46 7.88 -2.65
C ALA A 66 -11.68 8.72 -2.26
N ALA A 67 -11.86 9.05 -0.99
CA ALA A 67 -12.92 9.94 -0.54
C ALA A 67 -12.82 11.32 -1.23
N GLN A 68 -11.61 11.90 -1.33
CA GLN A 68 -11.40 13.17 -2.03
C GLN A 68 -11.79 13.11 -3.52
N SER A 69 -11.52 11.99 -4.18
CA SER A 69 -11.82 11.80 -5.60
C SER A 69 -13.30 11.54 -5.84
N LEU A 70 -13.88 10.59 -5.09
CA LEU A 70 -15.23 10.09 -5.30
C LEU A 70 -16.31 11.09 -4.84
N THR A 71 -16.08 11.84 -3.75
CA THR A 71 -17.04 12.86 -3.30
C THR A 71 -17.13 14.08 -4.23
N ARG A 72 -16.13 14.27 -5.10
CA ARG A 72 -16.14 15.31 -6.13
C ARG A 72 -16.70 14.83 -7.48
N ALA A 73 -16.91 13.53 -7.63
CA ALA A 73 -17.44 12.99 -8.88
C ALA A 73 -18.90 13.42 -9.07
N ARG A 74 -19.19 14.00 -10.24
CA ARG A 74 -20.57 14.31 -10.64
C ARG A 74 -21.32 13.00 -10.86
N ASP A 75 -22.58 12.98 -10.46
CA ASP A 75 -23.50 11.84 -10.68
C ASP A 75 -23.01 10.48 -10.18
N ILE A 76 -22.24 10.43 -9.09
CA ILE A 76 -21.77 9.18 -8.48
C ILE A 76 -22.94 8.23 -8.13
N ARG A 77 -24.15 8.77 -7.96
CA ARG A 77 -25.39 7.99 -7.70
C ARG A 77 -25.89 7.23 -8.92
N ASN A 78 -25.47 7.62 -10.11
CA ASN A 78 -25.74 6.83 -11.31
C ASN A 78 -24.84 5.56 -11.30
N PRO A 79 -25.43 4.35 -11.32
CA PRO A 79 -24.65 3.10 -11.29
C PRO A 79 -23.61 3.02 -12.41
N ARG A 80 -23.92 3.56 -13.59
CA ARG A 80 -22.96 3.60 -14.71
C ARG A 80 -21.73 4.45 -14.38
N THR A 81 -21.92 5.58 -13.69
CA THR A 81 -20.82 6.44 -13.26
C THR A 81 -19.98 5.74 -12.18
N ALA A 82 -20.60 5.10 -11.18
CA ALA A 82 -19.91 4.34 -10.16
C ALA A 82 -19.07 3.20 -10.77
N LEU A 83 -19.66 2.40 -11.66
CA LEU A 83 -18.97 1.32 -12.38
C LEU A 83 -17.82 1.85 -13.23
N LYS A 84 -18.00 2.95 -13.94
CA LYS A 84 -16.96 3.61 -14.73
C LYS A 84 -15.77 4.03 -13.86
N LEU A 85 -16.02 4.61 -12.66
CA LEU A 85 -14.97 5.01 -11.73
C LEU A 85 -14.21 3.80 -11.16
N ILE A 86 -14.93 2.72 -10.80
CA ILE A 86 -14.34 1.46 -10.32
C ILE A 86 -13.44 0.86 -11.41
N PHE A 87 -13.94 0.80 -12.66
CA PHE A 87 -13.19 0.25 -13.78
C PHE A 87 -11.98 1.13 -14.17
N ASN A 88 -12.11 2.45 -14.14
CA ASN A 88 -10.98 3.36 -14.35
C ASN A 88 -9.90 3.21 -13.26
N ARG A 89 -10.29 2.90 -12.01
CA ARG A 89 -9.33 2.57 -10.94
C ARG A 89 -8.62 1.27 -11.25
N TYR A 90 -9.35 0.24 -11.70
CA TYR A 90 -8.79 -1.04 -12.14
C TYR A 90 -7.75 -0.83 -13.27
N LEU A 91 -8.11 -0.15 -14.36
CA LEU A 91 -7.20 0.10 -15.48
C LEU A 91 -5.93 0.83 -15.06
N ARG A 92 -6.05 1.77 -14.12
CA ARG A 92 -4.90 2.51 -13.61
C ARG A 92 -3.90 1.65 -12.85
N LEU A 93 -4.39 0.63 -12.12
CA LEU A 93 -3.54 -0.29 -11.36
C LEU A 93 -3.00 -1.41 -12.25
N PHE A 94 -3.77 -1.84 -13.23
CA PHE A 94 -3.60 -3.08 -13.98
C PHE A 94 -2.29 -3.13 -14.78
N ALA A 95 -2.00 -2.15 -15.64
CA ALA A 95 -0.88 -2.25 -16.58
C ALA A 95 0.49 -2.42 -15.87
N PRO A 96 0.89 -1.56 -14.90
CA PRO A 96 2.15 -1.78 -14.20
C PRO A 96 2.13 -3.04 -13.32
N TYR A 97 0.97 -3.44 -12.81
CA TYR A 97 0.80 -4.65 -12.02
C TYR A 97 1.07 -5.92 -12.85
N VAL A 98 0.48 -6.04 -14.05
CA VAL A 98 0.68 -7.21 -14.92
C VAL A 98 2.14 -7.32 -15.36
N VAL A 99 2.77 -6.21 -15.74
CA VAL A 99 4.19 -6.23 -16.12
C VAL A 99 5.07 -6.67 -14.93
N ALA A 100 4.78 -6.18 -13.73
CA ALA A 100 5.51 -6.59 -12.54
C ALA A 100 5.30 -8.08 -12.21
N LEU A 101 4.08 -8.62 -12.37
CA LEU A 101 3.81 -10.06 -12.21
C LEU A 101 4.63 -10.90 -13.20
N LEU A 102 4.65 -10.53 -14.48
CA LEU A 102 5.43 -11.25 -15.48
C LEU A 102 6.94 -11.24 -15.17
N ILE A 103 7.47 -10.10 -14.71
CA ILE A 103 8.86 -10.00 -14.25
C ILE A 103 9.08 -10.90 -13.03
N THR A 104 8.16 -10.92 -12.07
CA THR A 104 8.27 -11.78 -10.89
C THR A 104 8.25 -13.26 -11.25
N ILE A 105 7.36 -13.69 -12.15
CA ILE A 105 7.31 -15.07 -12.66
C ILE A 105 8.65 -15.46 -13.29
N LEU A 106 9.22 -14.59 -14.12
CA LEU A 106 10.52 -14.83 -14.73
C LEU A 106 11.64 -14.93 -13.67
N CYS A 107 11.65 -14.03 -12.69
CA CYS A 107 12.63 -14.08 -11.61
C CYS A 107 12.46 -15.32 -10.73
N ALA A 108 11.24 -15.73 -10.42
CA ALA A 108 10.94 -16.94 -9.65
C ALA A 108 11.37 -18.20 -10.43
N TRP A 109 11.12 -18.24 -11.74
CA TRP A 109 11.59 -19.33 -12.60
C TRP A 109 13.11 -19.46 -12.55
N VAL A 110 13.86 -18.36 -12.62
CA VAL A 110 15.33 -18.37 -12.48
C VAL A 110 15.74 -18.78 -11.05
N ALA A 111 15.07 -18.25 -10.03
CA ALA A 111 15.40 -18.52 -8.63
C ALA A 111 15.27 -20.00 -8.27
N ARG A 112 14.30 -20.73 -8.83
CA ARG A 112 14.09 -22.17 -8.57
C ARG A 112 15.25 -23.07 -8.98
N PHE A 113 16.18 -22.60 -9.80
CA PHE A 113 17.41 -23.37 -10.11
C PHE A 113 18.43 -23.34 -8.96
N TRP A 114 18.34 -22.35 -8.05
CA TRP A 114 19.35 -22.11 -7.02
C TRP A 114 18.78 -22.09 -5.60
N VAL A 115 17.56 -21.60 -5.43
CA VAL A 115 16.93 -21.37 -4.13
C VAL A 115 15.89 -22.44 -3.87
N GLN A 116 16.12 -23.24 -2.82
CA GLN A 116 15.16 -24.24 -2.32
C GLN A 116 14.52 -23.71 -1.04
N ASP A 117 13.62 -22.75 -1.18
CA ASP A 117 12.95 -22.10 -0.07
C ASP A 117 11.47 -21.89 -0.41
N GLU A 118 10.59 -22.02 0.60
CA GLU A 118 9.13 -21.92 0.45
C GLU A 118 8.68 -20.57 -0.14
N PHE A 119 9.44 -19.48 0.08
CA PHE A 119 9.05 -18.18 -0.45
C PHE A 119 9.18 -18.05 -1.98
N VAL A 120 9.97 -18.89 -2.62
CA VAL A 120 10.05 -18.95 -4.09
C VAL A 120 8.79 -19.60 -4.68
N GLY A 121 8.21 -20.52 -3.92
CA GLY A 121 7.00 -21.23 -4.27
C GLY A 121 7.13 -22.22 -5.43
N GLU A 122 6.05 -22.91 -5.73
CA GLU A 122 5.93 -23.78 -6.90
C GLU A 122 5.76 -22.97 -8.20
N SER A 123 5.77 -23.68 -9.34
CA SER A 123 5.55 -23.05 -10.64
C SER A 123 4.14 -22.49 -10.75
N GLU A 124 4.03 -21.24 -11.18
CA GLU A 124 2.78 -20.53 -11.30
C GLU A 124 1.87 -21.18 -12.35
N THR A 125 0.61 -21.41 -12.00
CA THR A 125 -0.39 -21.94 -12.92
C THR A 125 -1.08 -20.82 -13.70
N LEU A 126 -1.62 -21.17 -14.89
CA LEU A 126 -2.43 -20.23 -15.67
C LEU A 126 -3.67 -19.74 -14.87
N GLY A 127 -4.28 -20.63 -14.09
CA GLY A 127 -5.44 -20.27 -13.24
C GLY A 127 -5.05 -19.24 -12.17
N GLN A 128 -3.90 -19.43 -11.52
CA GLN A 128 -3.36 -18.49 -10.54
C GLN A 128 -3.05 -17.13 -11.20
N PHE A 129 -2.41 -17.11 -12.37
CA PHE A 129 -2.14 -15.88 -13.10
C PHE A 129 -3.44 -15.15 -13.49
N LEU A 130 -4.43 -15.87 -14.03
CA LEU A 130 -5.73 -15.28 -14.37
C LEU A 130 -6.43 -14.71 -13.13
N ALA A 131 -6.40 -15.41 -11.98
CA ALA A 131 -6.95 -14.88 -10.73
C ALA A 131 -6.30 -13.56 -10.32
N HIS A 132 -4.98 -13.42 -10.50
CA HIS A 132 -4.27 -12.15 -10.24
C HIS A 132 -4.70 -11.04 -11.20
N LEU A 133 -4.94 -11.34 -12.49
CA LEU A 133 -5.41 -10.33 -13.44
C LEU A 133 -6.76 -9.71 -12.99
N PHE A 134 -7.62 -10.47 -12.34
CA PHE A 134 -8.92 -10.00 -11.85
C PHE A 134 -8.92 -9.58 -10.38
N PHE A 135 -7.76 -9.57 -9.70
CA PHE A 135 -7.62 -9.27 -8.28
C PHE A 135 -8.41 -10.21 -7.36
N LEU A 136 -8.57 -11.47 -7.78
CA LEU A 136 -9.36 -12.50 -7.10
C LEU A 136 -8.51 -13.54 -6.36
N GLN A 137 -7.19 -13.52 -6.49
CA GLN A 137 -6.29 -14.54 -5.93
C GLN A 137 -6.55 -14.82 -4.45
N GLY A 138 -6.65 -13.78 -3.61
CA GLY A 138 -6.91 -13.95 -2.18
C GLY A 138 -8.31 -14.49 -1.88
N ILE A 139 -9.34 -14.05 -2.64
CA ILE A 139 -10.72 -14.53 -2.49
C ILE A 139 -10.84 -16.01 -2.85
N LEU A 140 -10.08 -16.45 -3.85
CA LEU A 140 -10.05 -17.86 -4.30
C LEU A 140 -9.09 -18.73 -3.48
N GLY A 141 -8.40 -18.16 -2.47
CA GLY A 141 -7.46 -18.88 -1.62
C GLY A 141 -6.20 -19.35 -2.36
N LEU A 142 -5.80 -18.62 -3.43
CA LEU A 142 -4.59 -18.89 -4.19
C LEU A 142 -3.42 -18.08 -3.66
N ASP A 143 -2.24 -18.66 -3.65
CA ASP A 143 -1.02 -18.00 -3.23
C ASP A 143 -0.68 -16.80 -4.12
N SER A 144 -0.12 -15.77 -3.51
CA SER A 144 0.28 -14.57 -4.22
C SER A 144 1.59 -14.79 -5.00
N ILE A 145 1.57 -14.54 -6.32
CA ILE A 145 2.77 -14.59 -7.19
C ILE A 145 3.85 -13.60 -6.72
N SER A 146 3.46 -12.52 -6.08
CA SER A 146 4.37 -11.51 -5.52
C SER A 146 3.90 -11.06 -4.15
N ALA A 147 4.84 -10.83 -3.24
CA ALA A 147 4.55 -10.42 -1.86
C ALA A 147 3.69 -9.13 -1.76
N GLY A 148 3.69 -8.26 -2.78
CA GLY A 148 2.87 -7.05 -2.83
C GLY A 148 1.52 -7.20 -3.52
N ALA A 149 1.26 -8.32 -4.20
CA ALA A 149 0.09 -8.48 -5.07
C ALA A 149 -1.26 -8.40 -4.32
N TRP A 150 -1.32 -8.96 -3.12
CA TRP A 150 -2.52 -8.97 -2.28
C TRP A 150 -3.03 -7.57 -1.95
N TYR A 151 -2.10 -6.62 -1.70
CA TYR A 151 -2.47 -5.25 -1.34
C TYR A 151 -3.16 -4.52 -2.50
N VAL A 152 -2.76 -4.77 -3.75
CA VAL A 152 -3.39 -4.16 -4.93
C VAL A 152 -4.84 -4.60 -5.06
N ALA A 153 -5.11 -5.88 -4.82
CA ALA A 153 -6.47 -6.42 -4.82
C ALA A 153 -7.33 -5.80 -3.70
N ILE A 154 -6.81 -5.69 -2.49
CA ILE A 154 -7.49 -5.06 -1.36
C ILE A 154 -7.74 -3.55 -1.60
N ASP A 155 -6.77 -2.79 -2.12
CA ASP A 155 -6.96 -1.37 -2.44
C ASP A 155 -8.08 -1.16 -3.44
N TRP A 156 -8.14 -2.01 -4.47
CA TRP A 156 -9.22 -1.95 -5.45
C TRP A 156 -10.59 -2.32 -4.86
N GLN A 157 -10.67 -3.38 -4.02
CA GLN A 157 -11.90 -3.77 -3.32
C GLN A 157 -12.42 -2.63 -2.43
N LEU A 158 -11.56 -2.02 -1.62
CA LEU A 158 -11.89 -0.90 -0.73
C LEU A 158 -12.40 0.32 -1.51
N TYR A 159 -11.75 0.64 -2.63
CA TYR A 159 -12.20 1.71 -3.50
C TYR A 159 -13.59 1.41 -4.12
N ALA A 160 -13.80 0.17 -4.58
CA ALA A 160 -15.08 -0.26 -5.14
C ALA A 160 -16.20 -0.20 -4.10
N VAL A 161 -15.95 -0.68 -2.90
CA VAL A 161 -16.91 -0.61 -1.78
C VAL A 161 -17.30 0.84 -1.48
N LEU A 162 -16.33 1.75 -1.38
CA LEU A 162 -16.62 3.17 -1.15
C LEU A 162 -17.44 3.79 -2.29
N ALA A 163 -17.11 3.47 -3.55
CA ALA A 163 -17.86 3.97 -4.70
C ALA A 163 -19.31 3.46 -4.72
N ILE A 164 -19.53 2.18 -4.38
CA ILE A 164 -20.86 1.58 -4.25
C ILE A 164 -21.63 2.24 -3.10
N MET A 165 -21.01 2.41 -1.94
CA MET A 165 -21.64 3.07 -0.79
C MET A 165 -22.09 4.49 -1.13
N LEU A 166 -21.26 5.28 -1.82
CA LEU A 166 -21.62 6.63 -2.28
C LEU A 166 -22.80 6.63 -3.25
N GLY A 167 -22.92 5.58 -4.07
CA GLY A 167 -24.05 5.39 -4.99
C GLY A 167 -25.36 5.01 -4.26
N MET A 168 -25.26 4.19 -3.21
CA MET A 168 -26.41 3.62 -2.51
C MET A 168 -27.00 4.56 -1.44
N PHE A 169 -26.16 5.31 -0.72
CA PHE A 169 -26.64 6.15 0.37
C PHE A 169 -27.11 7.52 -0.12
N PRO A 170 -28.28 7.98 0.32
CA PRO A 170 -28.93 9.21 -0.20
C PRO A 170 -28.19 10.49 0.22
N GLY A 171 -27.31 10.43 1.20
CA GLY A 171 -26.57 11.58 1.68
C GLY A 171 -25.29 11.19 2.42
N LEU A 172 -24.40 12.16 2.54
CA LEU A 172 -23.12 11.93 3.21
C LEU A 172 -23.23 11.64 4.71
N ARG A 173 -24.31 12.08 5.35
CA ARG A 173 -24.56 11.75 6.76
C ARG A 173 -24.81 10.26 6.94
N SER A 174 -25.66 9.66 6.09
CA SER A 174 -25.90 8.21 6.11
C SER A 174 -24.65 7.42 5.71
N LEU A 175 -23.87 7.92 4.74
CA LEU A 175 -22.58 7.33 4.37
C LEU A 175 -21.60 7.31 5.56
N ILE A 176 -21.49 8.43 6.30
CA ILE A 176 -20.62 8.53 7.47
C ILE A 176 -20.99 7.48 8.51
N TRP A 177 -22.28 7.34 8.83
CA TRP A 177 -22.73 6.33 9.79
C TRP A 177 -22.45 4.91 9.32
N ALA A 178 -22.76 4.59 8.05
CA ALA A 178 -22.47 3.28 7.48
C ALA A 178 -20.96 2.98 7.47
N SER A 179 -20.13 3.96 7.08
CA SER A 179 -18.67 3.83 7.14
C SER A 179 -18.18 3.61 8.58
N THR A 180 -18.75 4.35 9.55
CA THR A 180 -18.37 4.20 10.96
C THR A 180 -18.71 2.82 11.51
N ILE A 181 -19.87 2.28 11.18
CA ILE A 181 -20.26 0.91 11.57
C ILE A 181 -19.26 -0.10 11.02
N LEU A 182 -18.90 0.01 9.73
CA LEU A 182 -17.89 -0.87 9.11
C LEU A 182 -16.50 -0.71 9.74
N ILE A 183 -16.09 0.52 10.06
CA ILE A 183 -14.80 0.79 10.72
C ILE A 183 -14.78 0.12 12.11
N VAL A 184 -15.81 0.31 12.90
CA VAL A 184 -15.90 -0.26 14.25
C VAL A 184 -15.98 -1.79 14.19
N ALA A 185 -16.79 -2.35 13.29
CA ALA A 185 -16.86 -3.79 13.08
C ALA A 185 -15.50 -4.38 12.66
N SER A 186 -14.77 -3.71 11.77
CA SER A 186 -13.42 -4.10 11.40
C SER A 186 -12.48 -4.07 12.61
N LEU A 187 -12.40 -2.94 13.31
CA LEU A 187 -11.46 -2.76 14.44
C LEU A 187 -11.75 -3.68 15.63
N LEU A 188 -13.00 -3.99 15.90
CA LEU A 188 -13.38 -4.81 17.05
C LEU A 188 -13.44 -6.31 16.75
N TYR A 189 -13.67 -6.70 15.51
CA TYR A 189 -13.89 -8.10 15.15
C TYR A 189 -13.04 -8.56 13.97
N PHE A 190 -13.31 -8.06 12.76
CA PHE A 190 -12.75 -8.65 11.54
C PHE A 190 -11.23 -8.57 11.45
N ASN A 191 -10.61 -7.45 11.81
CA ASN A 191 -9.17 -7.29 11.72
C ASN A 191 -8.37 -8.05 12.80
N ARG A 192 -9.05 -8.77 13.68
CA ARG A 192 -8.46 -9.62 14.72
C ARG A 192 -8.37 -11.09 14.31
N LEU A 193 -9.01 -11.46 13.21
CA LEU A 193 -9.15 -12.83 12.73
C LEU A 193 -8.48 -12.97 11.37
N SER A 194 -7.38 -13.73 11.31
CA SER A 194 -6.54 -13.88 10.11
C SER A 194 -7.29 -14.45 8.89
N ASN A 195 -8.33 -15.24 9.11
CA ASN A 195 -9.17 -15.78 8.03
C ASN A 195 -9.90 -14.70 7.20
N TYR A 196 -9.93 -13.44 7.65
CA TYR A 196 -10.49 -12.31 6.90
C TYR A 196 -9.44 -11.47 6.16
N GLU A 197 -8.14 -11.79 6.25
CA GLU A 197 -7.06 -11.01 5.63
C GLU A 197 -7.13 -10.91 4.11
N ASN A 198 -7.86 -11.79 3.46
CA ASN A 198 -8.09 -11.77 2.01
C ASN A 198 -9.24 -10.86 1.56
N TYR A 199 -9.94 -10.20 2.50
CA TYR A 199 -11.15 -9.43 2.23
C TYR A 199 -11.03 -7.99 2.70
N PHE A 200 -11.68 -7.07 1.98
CA PHE A 200 -11.70 -5.64 2.30
C PHE A 200 -12.16 -5.35 3.74
N ILE A 201 -13.03 -6.19 4.31
CA ILE A 201 -13.60 -5.99 5.64
C ILE A 201 -12.55 -5.99 6.75
N TYR A 202 -11.46 -6.71 6.58
CA TYR A 202 -10.33 -6.74 7.50
C TYR A 202 -9.62 -5.38 7.55
N PHE A 203 -9.54 -4.68 6.41
CA PHE A 203 -8.76 -3.45 6.24
C PHE A 203 -9.58 -2.17 6.25
N ILE A 204 -10.92 -2.27 6.19
CA ILE A 204 -11.81 -1.09 6.11
C ILE A 204 -11.68 -0.19 7.34
N GLY A 205 -11.22 -0.70 8.49
CA GLY A 205 -10.93 0.08 9.68
C GLY A 205 -9.94 1.21 9.41
N SER A 206 -8.76 0.87 8.88
CA SER A 206 -7.71 1.84 8.56
C SER A 206 -8.05 2.70 7.35
N TYR A 207 -8.62 2.10 6.31
CA TYR A 207 -9.05 2.83 5.12
C TYR A 207 -10.16 3.85 5.45
N GLY A 208 -11.10 3.45 6.28
CA GLY A 208 -12.20 4.29 6.73
C GLY A 208 -11.75 5.48 7.60
N LEU A 209 -10.71 5.31 8.43
CA LEU A 209 -10.08 6.44 9.11
C LEU A 209 -9.59 7.50 8.13
N GLY A 210 -9.05 7.10 6.98
CA GLY A 210 -8.68 8.01 5.89
C GLY A 210 -9.89 8.72 5.27
N ILE A 211 -10.99 8.01 5.05
CA ILE A 211 -12.26 8.60 4.57
C ILE A 211 -12.74 9.68 5.54
N LEU A 212 -12.83 9.35 6.82
CA LEU A 212 -13.26 10.29 7.86
C LEU A 212 -12.30 11.48 7.97
N ALA A 213 -10.99 11.26 7.86
CA ALA A 213 -10.00 12.35 7.88
C ALA A 213 -10.18 13.34 6.73
N GLN A 214 -10.52 12.87 5.53
CA GLN A 214 -10.81 13.72 4.39
C GLN A 214 -12.10 14.57 4.61
N LEU A 215 -13.17 13.94 5.11
CA LEU A 215 -14.43 14.61 5.40
C LEU A 215 -14.27 15.62 6.55
N ALA A 216 -13.50 15.29 7.57
CA ALA A 216 -13.19 16.15 8.71
C ALA A 216 -12.39 17.41 8.31
N LYS A 217 -11.62 17.36 7.23
CA LYS A 217 -10.76 18.46 6.80
C LYS A 217 -11.37 19.32 5.71
N ASN A 218 -11.82 18.72 4.64
CA ASN A 218 -12.01 19.41 3.35
C ASN A 218 -13.46 19.43 2.88
N TYR A 219 -14.40 19.02 3.73
CA TYR A 219 -15.78 18.97 3.28
C TYR A 219 -16.51 20.28 3.52
N ALA A 220 -17.28 20.74 2.53
CA ALA A 220 -17.94 22.04 2.54
C ALA A 220 -19.13 22.11 3.52
N ASP A 221 -19.81 20.97 3.79
CA ASP A 221 -20.91 20.92 4.77
C ASP A 221 -20.35 20.92 6.21
N PRO A 222 -20.62 21.97 7.01
CA PRO A 222 -20.11 22.07 8.38
C PRO A 222 -20.58 20.95 9.30
N ILE A 223 -21.79 20.40 9.06
CA ILE A 223 -22.35 19.32 9.88
C ILE A 223 -21.59 18.03 9.62
N VAL A 224 -21.35 17.70 8.35
CA VAL A 224 -20.55 16.53 7.92
C VAL A 224 -19.13 16.64 8.49
N ASN A 225 -18.52 17.81 8.39
CA ASN A 225 -17.19 18.08 8.90
C ASN A 225 -17.11 17.89 10.43
N ARG A 226 -18.05 18.45 11.17
CA ARG A 226 -18.12 18.30 12.64
C ARG A 226 -18.36 16.87 13.04
N LEU A 227 -19.29 16.17 12.39
CA LEU A 227 -19.61 14.78 12.67
C LEU A 227 -18.38 13.87 12.44
N ALA A 228 -17.67 14.03 11.31
CA ALA A 228 -16.46 13.28 11.03
C ALA A 228 -15.36 13.49 12.09
N LYS A 229 -15.19 14.72 12.59
CA LYS A 229 -14.24 15.01 13.68
C LYS A 229 -14.62 14.31 14.99
N ILE A 230 -15.90 14.35 15.36
CA ILE A 230 -16.39 13.68 16.58
C ILE A 230 -16.17 12.17 16.47
N LEU A 231 -16.51 11.56 15.32
CA LEU A 231 -16.36 10.13 15.10
C LEU A 231 -14.90 9.69 15.14
N ILE A 232 -13.96 10.47 14.59
CA ILE A 232 -12.53 10.19 14.69
C ILE A 232 -12.07 10.16 16.16
N ILE A 233 -12.55 11.11 16.99
CA ILE A 233 -12.23 11.13 18.41
C ILE A 233 -12.78 9.87 19.10
N ILE A 234 -14.05 9.51 18.85
CA ILE A 234 -14.67 8.31 19.41
C ILE A 234 -13.92 7.05 19.00
N ILE A 235 -13.59 6.92 17.70
CA ILE A 235 -12.82 5.77 17.18
C ILE A 235 -11.43 5.73 17.81
N GLY A 236 -10.78 6.88 18.01
CA GLY A 236 -9.51 6.97 18.74
C GLY A 236 -9.60 6.43 20.16
N LEU A 237 -10.67 6.76 20.90
CA LEU A 237 -10.94 6.20 22.22
C LEU A 237 -11.17 4.68 22.16
N VAL A 238 -11.94 4.20 21.16
CA VAL A 238 -12.14 2.76 20.95
C VAL A 238 -10.81 2.05 20.70
N ILE A 239 -9.93 2.63 19.86
CA ILE A 239 -8.60 2.08 19.61
C ILE A 239 -7.78 2.03 20.91
N LEU A 240 -7.77 3.10 21.70
CA LEU A 240 -7.04 3.16 22.95
C LEU A 240 -7.52 2.10 23.96
N VAL A 241 -8.83 1.90 24.07
CA VAL A 241 -9.40 0.93 25.05
C VAL A 241 -9.25 -0.52 24.59
N THR A 242 -9.26 -0.78 23.27
CA THR A 242 -9.37 -2.15 22.75
C THR A 242 -8.08 -2.72 22.20
N SER A 243 -7.02 -1.93 22.06
CA SER A 243 -5.80 -2.31 21.35
C SER A 243 -4.63 -2.68 22.26
N PHE A 244 -4.87 -3.30 23.42
CA PHE A 244 -3.83 -3.69 24.41
C PHE A 244 -2.98 -4.92 24.04
N ASN A 245 -3.05 -5.40 22.78
CA ASN A 245 -2.26 -6.54 22.29
C ASN A 245 -1.44 -6.14 21.04
N HIS A 246 -0.92 -7.11 20.30
CA HIS A 246 -0.11 -6.92 19.08
C HIS A 246 -0.77 -6.03 18.01
N LEU A 247 -2.10 -5.92 18.01
CA LEU A 247 -2.84 -5.05 17.09
C LEU A 247 -2.75 -3.56 17.44
N TRP A 248 -2.28 -3.25 18.64
CA TRP A 248 -2.20 -1.90 19.17
C TRP A 248 -1.35 -0.97 18.30
N ILE A 249 -0.11 -1.35 17.98
CA ILE A 249 0.81 -0.54 17.18
C ILE A 249 0.21 -0.28 15.79
N ARG A 250 -0.39 -1.29 15.16
CA ARG A 250 -1.02 -1.18 13.85
C ARG A 250 -2.16 -0.16 13.84
N ASN A 251 -3.09 -0.26 14.77
CA ASN A 251 -4.27 0.59 14.84
C ASN A 251 -3.92 2.02 15.26
N ILE A 252 -2.98 2.19 16.20
CA ILE A 252 -2.48 3.50 16.60
C ILE A 252 -1.75 4.19 15.45
N LEU A 253 -0.91 3.47 14.69
CA LEU A 253 -0.25 4.05 13.52
C LEU A 253 -1.28 4.56 12.51
N ALA A 254 -2.32 3.77 12.19
CA ALA A 254 -3.40 4.20 11.31
C ALA A 254 -4.09 5.48 11.83
N TYR A 255 -4.38 5.54 13.12
CA TYR A 255 -5.00 6.70 13.76
C TYR A 255 -4.11 7.94 13.67
N PHE A 256 -2.82 7.83 14.00
CA PHE A 256 -1.88 8.96 13.90
C PHE A 256 -1.72 9.47 12.47
N VAL A 257 -1.69 8.58 11.48
CA VAL A 257 -1.67 8.97 10.06
C VAL A 257 -2.95 9.73 9.69
N ALA A 258 -4.12 9.29 10.15
CA ALA A 258 -5.38 10.00 9.91
C ALA A 258 -5.36 11.42 10.52
N ILE A 259 -4.89 11.57 11.77
CA ILE A 259 -4.74 12.87 12.41
C ILE A 259 -3.74 13.76 11.66
N ALA A 260 -2.58 13.21 11.25
CA ALA A 260 -1.61 13.95 10.45
C ALA A 260 -2.20 14.46 9.13
N LEU A 261 -3.05 13.66 8.46
CA LEU A 261 -3.75 14.08 7.24
C LEU A 261 -4.78 15.17 7.50
N ILE A 262 -5.46 15.17 8.65
CA ILE A 262 -6.37 16.28 9.04
C ILE A 262 -5.58 17.57 9.20
N ILE A 263 -4.46 17.53 9.89
CA ILE A 263 -3.67 18.74 10.22
C ILE A 263 -2.92 19.26 8.98
N TRP A 264 -2.23 18.39 8.25
CA TRP A 264 -1.27 18.79 7.22
C TRP A 264 -1.62 18.32 5.80
N GLY A 265 -2.47 17.31 5.60
CA GLY A 265 -2.71 16.65 4.31
C GLY A 265 -3.19 17.54 3.16
N GLY A 266 -3.73 18.73 3.43
CA GLY A 266 -4.16 19.69 2.42
C GLY A 266 -3.23 20.89 2.19
N ARG A 267 -2.07 20.92 2.85
CA ARG A 267 -1.11 22.01 2.66
C ARG A 267 -0.33 21.79 1.38
N ALA A 268 -0.60 22.64 0.37
CA ALA A 268 0.15 22.64 -0.86
C ALA A 268 1.56 23.17 -0.61
N TYR A 269 2.56 22.52 -1.21
CA TYR A 269 3.91 23.05 -1.26
C TYR A 269 3.97 24.27 -2.18
N LYS A 270 4.48 25.39 -1.66
CA LYS A 270 4.78 26.60 -2.43
C LYS A 270 6.30 26.72 -2.58
N ASP A 271 6.76 26.72 -3.81
CA ASP A 271 8.19 26.66 -4.20
C ASP A 271 9.03 27.83 -3.62
N GLU A 272 8.43 29.01 -3.45
CA GLU A 272 9.12 30.24 -3.11
C GLU A 272 9.73 30.30 -1.70
N LYS A 273 9.23 29.50 -0.74
CA LYS A 273 9.66 29.56 0.67
C LYS A 273 10.79 28.58 1.05
N HIS A 274 11.19 27.66 0.17
CA HIS A 274 11.98 26.49 0.59
C HIS A 274 13.20 26.21 -0.31
N ALA A 275 13.86 27.22 -0.82
CA ALA A 275 15.08 27.08 -1.65
C ALA A 275 16.17 26.17 -1.02
N LYS A 276 16.31 26.19 0.32
CA LYS A 276 17.27 25.33 1.04
C LYS A 276 16.88 23.85 1.10
N MET A 277 15.60 23.49 0.90
CA MET A 277 15.09 22.11 0.92
C MET A 277 14.77 21.58 -0.48
N HIS A 278 15.16 22.28 -1.53
CA HIS A 278 14.79 21.95 -2.92
C HIS A 278 15.17 20.50 -3.29
N ASN A 279 16.38 20.06 -2.97
CA ASN A 279 16.84 18.69 -3.30
C ASN A 279 16.06 17.61 -2.54
N LEU A 280 15.76 17.80 -1.26
CA LEU A 280 14.98 16.85 -0.46
C LEU A 280 13.54 16.75 -0.99
N VAL A 281 12.90 17.88 -1.24
CA VAL A 281 11.55 17.93 -1.80
C VAL A 281 11.51 17.30 -3.18
N PHE A 282 12.49 17.58 -4.03
CA PHE A 282 12.62 16.95 -5.34
C PHE A 282 12.73 15.42 -5.21
N SER A 283 13.55 14.90 -4.29
CA SER A 283 13.71 13.47 -4.04
C SER A 283 12.40 12.83 -3.55
N ILE A 284 11.68 13.48 -2.63
CA ILE A 284 10.36 13.02 -2.16
C ILE A 284 9.36 12.97 -3.32
N LEU A 285 9.26 14.01 -4.13
CA LEU A 285 8.35 14.05 -5.27
C LEU A 285 8.72 13.03 -6.34
N TRP A 286 10.01 12.83 -6.58
CA TRP A 286 10.53 11.83 -7.50
C TRP A 286 10.17 10.42 -7.02
N GLY A 287 10.42 10.12 -5.74
CA GLY A 287 10.11 8.84 -5.12
C GLY A 287 8.60 8.56 -5.06
N SER A 288 7.80 9.53 -4.63
CA SER A 288 6.35 9.41 -4.53
C SER A 288 5.68 8.98 -5.85
N ARG A 289 6.16 9.49 -6.97
CA ARG A 289 5.63 9.10 -8.30
C ARG A 289 5.96 7.67 -8.68
N ARG A 290 7.02 7.09 -8.12
CA ARG A 290 7.55 5.75 -8.43
C ARG A 290 7.28 4.71 -7.35
N SER A 291 6.78 5.15 -6.19
CA SER A 291 6.57 4.29 -5.02
C SER A 291 5.68 3.08 -5.32
N TYR A 292 4.67 3.23 -6.18
CA TYR A 292 3.82 2.13 -6.60
C TYR A 292 4.59 1.11 -7.45
N CYS A 293 5.36 1.56 -8.43
CA CYS A 293 6.20 0.67 -9.25
C CYS A 293 7.30 -0.01 -8.42
N ALA A 294 7.91 0.70 -7.45
CA ALA A 294 8.91 0.11 -6.55
C ALA A 294 8.27 -0.96 -5.66
N PHE A 295 7.09 -0.68 -5.12
CA PHE A 295 6.30 -1.64 -4.36
C PHE A 295 5.94 -2.89 -5.19
N LEU A 296 5.65 -2.76 -6.47
CA LEU A 296 5.33 -3.92 -7.33
C LEU A 296 6.55 -4.78 -7.65
N LEU A 297 7.71 -4.16 -7.87
CA LEU A 297 8.91 -4.86 -8.36
C LEU A 297 9.82 -5.42 -7.28
N HIS A 298 9.72 -4.96 -6.02
CA HIS A 298 10.70 -5.30 -4.99
C HIS A 298 10.88 -6.80 -4.78
N PHE A 299 9.80 -7.59 -4.88
CA PHE A 299 9.87 -9.03 -4.68
C PHE A 299 10.71 -9.72 -5.75
N SER A 300 10.65 -9.27 -7.00
CA SER A 300 11.54 -9.75 -8.07
C SER A 300 13.02 -9.56 -7.71
N PHE A 301 13.37 -8.44 -7.06
CA PHE A 301 14.74 -8.17 -6.63
C PHE A 301 15.13 -8.95 -5.37
N ILE A 302 14.18 -9.32 -4.51
CA ILE A 302 14.41 -10.26 -3.41
C ILE A 302 14.78 -11.63 -3.96
N LEU A 303 14.01 -12.13 -4.94
CA LEU A 303 14.31 -13.41 -5.62
C LEU A 303 15.70 -13.40 -6.24
N LEU A 304 16.03 -12.37 -7.03
CA LEU A 304 17.34 -12.27 -7.69
C LEU A 304 18.49 -12.12 -6.69
N ALA A 305 18.31 -11.35 -5.62
CA ALA A 305 19.35 -11.17 -4.61
C ALA A 305 19.65 -12.48 -3.87
N ASN A 306 18.63 -13.24 -3.46
CA ASN A 306 18.83 -14.57 -2.87
C ASN A 306 19.48 -15.54 -3.87
N THR A 307 19.03 -15.51 -5.14
CA THR A 307 19.64 -16.35 -6.19
C THR A 307 21.13 -16.08 -6.34
N LEU A 308 21.53 -14.82 -6.44
CA LEU A 308 22.94 -14.44 -6.57
C LEU A 308 23.75 -14.78 -5.31
N TYR A 309 23.18 -14.56 -4.12
CA TYR A 309 23.81 -14.85 -2.84
C TYR A 309 24.16 -16.34 -2.71
N ILE A 310 23.21 -17.21 -3.06
CA ILE A 310 23.39 -18.67 -3.04
C ILE A 310 24.32 -19.12 -4.18
N ALA A 311 24.13 -18.62 -5.41
CA ALA A 311 24.94 -19.00 -6.56
C ALA A 311 26.42 -18.66 -6.36
N TRP A 312 26.76 -17.67 -5.56
CA TRP A 312 28.15 -17.33 -5.21
C TRP A 312 28.67 -18.05 -3.95
N GLY A 313 27.89 -18.96 -3.35
CA GLY A 313 28.25 -19.72 -2.15
C GLY A 313 28.41 -18.84 -0.89
N MET A 314 27.75 -17.70 -0.85
CA MET A 314 27.81 -16.79 0.31
C MET A 314 26.95 -17.31 1.47
N ASP A 315 25.90 -18.06 1.17
CA ASP A 315 25.06 -18.79 2.12
C ASP A 315 25.85 -19.77 2.97
N GLN A 316 26.82 -20.48 2.36
CA GLN A 316 27.70 -21.44 3.07
C GLN A 316 28.69 -20.74 4.01
N ARG A 317 29.00 -19.47 3.78
CA ARG A 317 29.93 -18.68 4.60
C ARG A 317 29.19 -17.88 5.69
N HIS A 318 27.88 -17.81 5.62
CA HIS A 318 27.03 -16.97 6.49
C HIS A 318 27.56 -15.53 6.60
N ASP A 319 27.94 -14.94 5.44
CA ASP A 319 28.53 -13.60 5.40
C ASP A 319 27.45 -12.52 5.54
N GLY A 320 27.15 -12.14 6.79
CA GLY A 320 26.14 -11.13 7.09
C GLY A 320 26.44 -9.73 6.57
N ALA A 321 27.73 -9.36 6.41
CA ALA A 321 28.09 -8.08 5.83
C ALA A 321 27.77 -8.05 4.33
N MET A 322 28.09 -9.13 3.60
CA MET A 322 27.71 -9.28 2.20
C MET A 322 26.20 -9.36 2.05
N ALA A 323 25.50 -10.06 2.95
CA ALA A 323 24.05 -10.12 2.96
C ALA A 323 23.41 -8.71 3.08
N LEU A 324 23.89 -7.86 3.98
CA LEU A 324 23.44 -6.47 4.10
C LEU A 324 23.74 -5.64 2.84
N ALA A 325 24.93 -5.83 2.25
CA ALA A 325 25.29 -5.15 1.00
C ALA A 325 24.32 -5.54 -0.14
N MET A 326 23.97 -6.82 -0.26
CA MET A 326 23.03 -7.29 -1.27
C MET A 326 21.59 -6.85 -0.99
N ILE A 327 21.15 -6.75 0.27
CA ILE A 327 19.88 -6.14 0.66
C ILE A 327 19.83 -4.68 0.18
N PHE A 328 20.90 -3.91 0.42
CA PHE A 328 20.99 -2.53 -0.03
C PHE A 328 20.97 -2.43 -1.57
N LEU A 329 21.71 -3.27 -2.26
CA LEU A 329 21.70 -3.32 -3.73
C LEU A 329 20.32 -3.69 -4.29
N ALA A 330 19.64 -4.67 -3.70
CA ALA A 330 18.28 -5.05 -4.09
C ALA A 330 17.29 -3.90 -3.90
N LEU A 331 17.38 -3.17 -2.78
CA LEU A 331 16.59 -1.98 -2.52
C LEU A 331 16.83 -0.91 -3.62
N VAL A 332 18.08 -0.56 -3.89
CA VAL A 332 18.44 0.45 -4.89
C VAL A 332 18.01 0.01 -6.29
N ALA A 333 18.26 -1.26 -6.65
CA ALA A 333 17.88 -1.83 -7.95
C ALA A 333 16.36 -1.83 -8.15
N SER A 334 15.57 -2.12 -7.11
CA SER A 334 14.11 -2.06 -7.18
C SER A 334 13.59 -0.65 -7.49
N TRP A 335 14.17 0.39 -6.89
CA TRP A 335 13.83 1.80 -7.17
C TRP A 335 14.32 2.24 -8.56
N PHE A 336 15.47 1.78 -8.98
CA PHE A 336 15.99 2.05 -10.33
C PHE A 336 15.07 1.44 -11.40
N ALA A 337 14.72 0.16 -11.26
CA ALA A 337 13.79 -0.53 -12.16
C ALA A 337 12.39 0.10 -12.13
N ALA A 338 11.93 0.54 -10.97
CA ALA A 338 10.67 1.25 -10.81
C ALA A 338 10.60 2.53 -11.66
N ASN A 339 11.72 3.23 -11.88
CA ASN A 339 11.75 4.40 -12.76
C ASN A 339 11.44 4.03 -14.22
N TYR A 340 11.88 2.87 -14.70
CA TYR A 340 11.57 2.39 -16.04
C TYR A 340 10.12 1.93 -16.13
N LEU A 341 9.65 1.11 -15.19
CA LEU A 341 8.25 0.67 -15.14
C LEU A 341 7.29 1.88 -15.09
N TYR A 342 7.62 2.89 -14.28
CA TYR A 342 6.85 4.13 -14.21
C TYR A 342 6.79 4.86 -15.55
N ARG A 343 7.95 5.07 -16.22
CA ARG A 343 8.03 5.85 -17.45
C ARG A 343 7.45 5.11 -18.65
N LEU A 344 7.72 3.80 -18.77
CA LEU A 344 7.39 3.02 -19.96
C LEU A 344 5.99 2.39 -19.89
N VAL A 345 5.46 2.17 -18.69
CA VAL A 345 4.17 1.48 -18.52
C VAL A 345 3.16 2.34 -17.76
N GLU A 346 3.47 2.80 -16.54
CA GLU A 346 2.47 3.51 -15.71
C GLU A 346 2.05 4.85 -16.31
N VAL A 347 2.99 5.66 -16.82
CA VAL A 347 2.67 6.97 -17.42
C VAL A 347 1.84 6.82 -18.68
N PRO A 348 2.20 5.95 -19.66
CA PRO A 348 1.38 5.73 -20.85
C PRO A 348 0.00 5.15 -20.52
N SER A 349 -0.10 4.20 -19.59
CA SER A 349 -1.38 3.57 -19.25
C SER A 349 -2.41 4.50 -18.60
N ARG A 350 -2.00 5.67 -18.10
CA ARG A 350 -2.92 6.69 -17.57
C ARG A 350 -3.85 7.30 -18.61
N HIS A 351 -3.56 7.10 -19.87
CA HIS A 351 -4.44 7.52 -20.99
C HIS A 351 -5.59 6.53 -21.22
N PHE A 352 -5.47 5.28 -20.74
CA PHE A 352 -6.54 4.29 -20.80
C PHE A 352 -7.63 4.64 -19.77
N LYS A 353 -8.67 5.30 -20.22
CA LYS A 353 -9.87 5.63 -19.44
C LYS A 353 -11.10 5.43 -20.31
N LEU A 354 -12.18 4.96 -19.70
CA LEU A 354 -13.52 4.95 -20.31
C LEU A 354 -14.16 6.33 -20.28
#